data_071b3999e094782ba4183aac3c9a5180
#
_entry.id   071b3999e094782ba4183aac3c9a5180
#
_cell.length_a   1.000
_cell.length_b   1.000
_cell.length_c   1.000
_cell.angle_alpha   90.00
_cell.angle_beta   90.00
_cell.angle_gamma   90.00
#
_symmetry.space_group_name_H-M   'P 1'
#
loop_
_entity.id
_entity.type
_entity.pdbx_description
1 polymer ?
#
loop_
_entity_poly.entity_id
_entity_poly.type
_entity_poly.pdbx_seq_one_letter_code
_entity_poly.pdbx_strand_id
1 'polypeptide(L)'
;MEKLQQFAIGQRWLSDTETELGLGVLIDVDERSVSILFPKSDETRVYARNNAPLSRIIFNVNDELQDQEGTKWAVESHEDRHGVVRYNVVRRLEDGTEERKSLNETRIGAQIQLSKPLDRLLASQIDYKEWYDLRIEAMLMQANMKSSPLRGMVGSRVGLIPHQLYIAHEVGQRFAPRVLLADEVGLGKTIEAGLIIHQQLKTGRSERILILVPDSLQYQWMIEMRRRFNLNFSLFDLTRTASIKEHDPELNPFLTEQCIIASIDLMIDHDDLREQALEAGFDLLVVDEAHHLMWNEEDGGNDRYDLIEELAEKTPGVLLLTATPEQLGVESHFARLRLLDPQRFSSLDRFLDEETQYQQTAKIAEVLMSDMPLEEGHLAALEGLLGHRIEDAPEQRFRAIHELLDRHGTGRILFRNTREAIQGFPGRDCQPAPLPAPENWSKDGKLREQMWPEEAQLDGAWMEADPRVMWLMEKLRTDLKHKKVLLIARSGPVVEALENVLRLHAGIRTAMFHEGMSLLERDQASAYFAEESYGAQILLCSEIGSEGRNFQFASDLILFDLPANPDVLEPV
;
A
#
# COMPACT_ATOMS: atom_id res chain seq x y z
N MET A 1 -37.15 -10.65 44.09
CA MET A 1 -36.52 -9.77 45.10
C MET A 1 -35.05 -9.77 44.80
N GLU A 2 -34.58 -8.77 44.05
CA GLU A 2 -33.17 -8.56 43.81
C GLU A 2 -32.48 -8.27 45.15
N LYS A 3 -31.49 -9.09 45.51
CA LYS A 3 -30.60 -8.77 46.61
C LYS A 3 -29.83 -7.50 46.23
N LEU A 4 -30.21 -6.37 46.83
CA LEU A 4 -29.38 -5.15 46.76
C LEU A 4 -27.97 -5.56 47.17
N GLN A 5 -27.03 -5.42 46.26
CA GLN A 5 -25.61 -5.64 46.53
C GLN A 5 -25.19 -4.67 47.65
N GLN A 6 -24.77 -5.23 48.76
CA GLN A 6 -24.39 -4.44 49.94
C GLN A 6 -22.92 -4.02 49.77
N PHE A 7 -22.70 -2.82 49.24
CA PHE A 7 -21.37 -2.26 49.09
C PHE A 7 -20.81 -1.78 50.42
N ALA A 8 -19.61 -2.20 50.76
CA ALA A 8 -18.84 -1.72 51.92
C ALA A 8 -17.40 -1.36 51.52
N ILE A 9 -16.90 -0.23 52.01
CA ILE A 9 -15.54 0.24 51.70
C ILE A 9 -14.51 -0.82 52.09
N GLY A 10 -13.56 -1.07 51.18
CA GLY A 10 -12.53 -2.10 51.34
C GLY A 10 -12.86 -3.45 50.69
N GLN A 11 -14.03 -3.62 50.16
CA GLN A 11 -14.41 -4.80 49.37
C GLN A 11 -13.60 -4.90 48.09
N ARG A 12 -13.41 -6.14 47.63
CA ARG A 12 -12.74 -6.42 46.34
C ARG A 12 -13.76 -6.74 45.27
N TRP A 13 -13.63 -6.02 44.14
CA TRP A 13 -14.52 -6.12 43.00
C TRP A 13 -13.76 -6.26 41.71
N LEU A 14 -14.29 -6.99 40.75
CA LEU A 14 -13.82 -7.09 39.38
C LEU A 14 -14.78 -6.33 38.46
N SER A 15 -14.27 -5.60 37.50
CA SER A 15 -15.11 -5.02 36.45
C SER A 15 -15.46 -6.10 35.43
N ASP A 16 -16.76 -6.28 35.16
CA ASP A 16 -17.23 -7.26 34.17
C ASP A 16 -16.97 -6.79 32.73
N THR A 17 -16.78 -5.49 32.53
CA THR A 17 -16.55 -4.86 31.22
C THR A 17 -15.09 -4.54 30.92
N GLU A 18 -14.26 -4.37 31.97
CA GLU A 18 -12.84 -3.97 31.87
C GLU A 18 -12.00 -4.90 32.76
N THR A 19 -11.95 -6.18 32.39
CA THR A 19 -11.27 -7.23 33.20
C THR A 19 -9.75 -7.04 33.28
N GLU A 20 -9.15 -6.31 32.33
CA GLU A 20 -7.74 -5.93 32.29
C GLU A 20 -7.31 -5.03 33.46
N LEU A 21 -8.22 -4.27 34.05
CA LEU A 21 -7.96 -3.44 35.24
C LEU A 21 -7.58 -4.27 36.46
N GLY A 22 -7.94 -5.56 36.46
CA GLY A 22 -7.66 -6.48 37.59
C GLY A 22 -8.58 -6.27 38.78
N LEU A 23 -8.11 -6.67 39.97
CA LEU A 23 -8.90 -6.62 41.21
C LEU A 23 -8.89 -5.20 41.80
N GLY A 24 -10.05 -4.57 41.78
CA GLY A 24 -10.28 -3.25 42.36
C GLY A 24 -10.64 -3.30 43.85
N VAL A 25 -10.44 -2.18 44.53
CA VAL A 25 -10.84 -1.92 45.92
C VAL A 25 -11.93 -0.87 45.93
N LEU A 26 -13.02 -1.13 46.59
CA LEU A 26 -14.07 -0.14 46.83
C LEU A 26 -13.57 0.90 47.82
N ILE A 27 -13.42 2.15 47.36
CA ILE A 27 -12.85 3.25 48.15
C ILE A 27 -13.92 4.24 48.65
N ASP A 28 -15.04 4.33 47.94
CA ASP A 28 -16.10 5.27 48.29
C ASP A 28 -17.47 4.73 47.86
N VAL A 29 -18.53 5.03 48.67
CA VAL A 29 -19.89 4.61 48.43
C VAL A 29 -20.84 5.75 48.73
N ASP A 30 -21.47 6.27 47.70
CA ASP A 30 -22.52 7.28 47.80
C ASP A 30 -23.92 6.67 47.60
N GLU A 31 -24.94 7.50 47.75
CA GLU A 31 -26.35 7.06 47.51
C GLU A 31 -26.57 6.57 46.06
N ARG A 32 -25.85 7.14 45.08
CA ARG A 32 -26.05 6.89 43.65
C ARG A 32 -24.86 6.25 42.95
N SER A 33 -23.67 6.31 43.55
CA SER A 33 -22.43 5.85 42.92
C SER A 33 -21.53 5.06 43.87
N VAL A 34 -20.65 4.27 43.26
CA VAL A 34 -19.55 3.58 43.95
C VAL A 34 -18.26 3.85 43.22
N SER A 35 -17.17 4.14 43.94
CA SER A 35 -15.87 4.40 43.39
C SER A 35 -14.91 3.25 43.70
N ILE A 36 -14.27 2.71 42.66
CA ILE A 36 -13.33 1.60 42.77
C ILE A 36 -11.97 2.04 42.28
N LEU A 37 -10.97 1.86 43.10
CA LEU A 37 -9.57 2.01 42.74
C LEU A 37 -9.03 0.68 42.23
N PHE A 38 -8.44 0.67 41.06
CA PHE A 38 -7.76 -0.48 40.47
C PHE A 38 -6.24 -0.32 40.61
N PRO A 39 -5.59 -0.93 41.60
CA PRO A 39 -4.17 -0.69 41.89
C PRO A 39 -3.22 -1.18 40.79
N LYS A 40 -3.66 -2.07 39.89
CA LYS A 40 -2.86 -2.57 38.78
C LYS A 40 -2.60 -1.49 37.71
N SER A 41 -3.60 -0.65 37.44
CA SER A 41 -3.57 0.43 36.45
C SER A 41 -3.44 1.82 37.07
N ASP A 42 -3.50 1.90 38.40
CA ASP A 42 -3.57 3.16 39.18
C ASP A 42 -4.75 4.06 38.75
N GLU A 43 -5.87 3.43 38.40
CA GLU A 43 -7.06 4.12 37.91
C GLU A 43 -8.22 4.00 38.87
N THR A 44 -9.01 5.06 39.03
CA THR A 44 -10.27 5.06 39.73
C THR A 44 -11.44 5.12 38.75
N ARG A 45 -12.39 4.20 38.91
CA ARG A 45 -13.63 4.18 38.13
C ARG A 45 -14.83 4.43 39.05
N VAL A 46 -15.81 5.17 38.52
CA VAL A 46 -17.05 5.47 39.20
C VAL A 46 -18.19 4.76 38.49
N TYR A 47 -18.96 3.93 39.21
CA TYR A 47 -20.06 3.17 38.66
C TYR A 47 -21.39 3.58 39.33
N ALA A 48 -22.49 3.47 38.58
CA ALA A 48 -23.83 3.68 39.15
C ALA A 48 -24.17 2.54 40.09
N ARG A 49 -24.51 2.87 41.35
CA ARG A 49 -24.70 1.88 42.43
C ARG A 49 -25.73 0.78 42.13
N ASN A 50 -26.81 1.11 41.44
CA ASN A 50 -27.91 0.16 41.19
C ASN A 50 -27.67 -0.75 39.98
N ASN A 51 -26.70 -0.48 39.15
CA ASN A 51 -26.48 -1.22 37.90
C ASN A 51 -24.97 -1.28 37.51
N ALA A 52 -24.12 -1.37 38.54
CA ALA A 52 -22.69 -1.48 38.33
C ALA A 52 -22.34 -2.84 37.69
N PRO A 53 -21.63 -2.88 36.56
CA PRO A 53 -21.14 -4.13 35.97
C PRO A 53 -19.92 -4.63 36.76
N LEU A 54 -20.16 -5.05 37.97
CA LEU A 54 -19.13 -5.41 38.95
C LEU A 54 -19.47 -6.76 39.60
N SER A 55 -18.49 -7.64 39.60
CA SER A 55 -18.55 -8.93 40.28
C SER A 55 -17.77 -8.90 41.59
N ARG A 56 -18.43 -9.25 42.68
CA ARG A 56 -17.85 -9.39 44.00
C ARG A 56 -16.93 -10.61 44.05
N ILE A 57 -15.67 -10.43 44.44
CA ILE A 57 -14.72 -11.53 44.57
C ILE A 57 -14.57 -11.91 46.05
N ILE A 58 -14.86 -13.16 46.35
CA ILE A 58 -14.64 -13.78 47.65
C ILE A 58 -13.89 -15.09 47.43
N PHE A 59 -12.77 -15.26 48.13
CA PHE A 59 -11.96 -16.49 48.06
C PHE A 59 -12.52 -17.53 49.00
N ASN A 60 -12.71 -18.72 48.51
CA ASN A 60 -13.19 -19.86 49.27
C ASN A 60 -12.05 -20.63 49.96
N VAL A 61 -12.38 -21.57 50.83
CA VAL A 61 -11.39 -22.46 51.44
C VAL A 61 -10.64 -23.24 50.38
N ASN A 62 -9.33 -23.30 50.49
CA ASN A 62 -8.33 -23.84 49.55
C ASN A 62 -8.06 -22.97 48.28
N ASP A 63 -8.68 -21.80 48.12
CA ASP A 63 -8.28 -20.87 47.10
C ASP A 63 -6.91 -20.25 47.41
N GLU A 64 -6.13 -20.01 46.38
CA GLU A 64 -4.88 -19.26 46.51
C GLU A 64 -5.16 -17.76 46.34
N LEU A 65 -4.70 -16.96 47.30
CA LEU A 65 -4.69 -15.52 47.23
C LEU A 65 -3.27 -14.98 47.38
N GLN A 66 -3.02 -13.79 46.86
CA GLN A 66 -1.75 -13.11 46.99
C GLN A 66 -1.94 -11.85 47.85
N ASP A 67 -1.04 -11.59 48.79
CA ASP A 67 -1.07 -10.35 49.56
C ASP A 67 -0.43 -9.18 48.77
N GLN A 68 -0.44 -7.98 49.36
CA GLN A 68 0.15 -6.79 48.73
C GLN A 68 1.68 -6.89 48.52
N GLU A 69 2.33 -7.78 49.25
CA GLU A 69 3.78 -8.04 49.19
C GLU A 69 4.11 -9.09 48.13
N GLY A 70 3.10 -9.64 47.44
CA GLY A 70 3.28 -10.66 46.40
C GLY A 70 3.38 -12.07 46.93
N THR A 71 3.20 -12.29 48.27
CA THR A 71 3.29 -13.60 48.88
C THR A 71 2.00 -14.39 48.62
N LYS A 72 2.12 -15.66 48.22
CA LYS A 72 1.00 -16.57 47.98
C LYS A 72 0.59 -17.29 49.25
N TRP A 73 -0.71 -17.35 49.46
CA TRP A 73 -1.34 -17.94 50.62
C TRP A 73 -2.51 -18.81 50.18
N ALA A 74 -2.76 -19.94 50.88
CA ALA A 74 -3.96 -20.73 50.73
C ALA A 74 -4.97 -20.35 51.82
N VAL A 75 -6.24 -20.22 51.47
CA VAL A 75 -7.31 -19.87 52.41
C VAL A 75 -7.71 -21.09 53.24
N GLU A 76 -7.59 -21.02 54.56
CA GLU A 76 -8.10 -22.06 55.51
C GLU A 76 -9.54 -21.78 55.92
N SER A 77 -9.88 -20.52 56.15
CA SER A 77 -11.23 -20.09 56.49
C SER A 77 -11.43 -18.61 56.21
N HIS A 78 -12.67 -18.16 56.11
CA HIS A 78 -13.01 -16.76 55.99
C HIS A 78 -14.23 -16.39 56.85
N GLU A 79 -14.27 -15.16 57.31
CA GLU A 79 -15.37 -14.57 58.08
C GLU A 79 -15.79 -13.24 57.47
N ASP A 80 -17.11 -13.03 57.31
CA ASP A 80 -17.66 -11.72 56.96
C ASP A 80 -17.72 -10.83 58.21
N ARG A 81 -17.10 -9.65 58.17
CA ARG A 81 -17.16 -8.65 59.23
C ARG A 81 -17.68 -7.34 58.66
N HIS A 82 -18.97 -7.12 58.80
CA HIS A 82 -19.66 -5.90 58.32
C HIS A 82 -19.53 -5.68 56.79
N GLY A 83 -19.61 -6.76 56.02
CA GLY A 83 -19.52 -6.72 54.56
C GLY A 83 -18.09 -6.82 53.99
N VAL A 84 -17.04 -6.79 54.83
CA VAL A 84 -15.65 -7.00 54.43
C VAL A 84 -15.17 -8.35 54.97
N VAL A 85 -14.51 -9.13 54.11
CA VAL A 85 -14.09 -10.49 54.47
C VAL A 85 -12.70 -10.49 55.12
N ARG A 86 -12.58 -11.27 56.20
CA ARG A 86 -11.30 -11.57 56.83
C ARG A 86 -10.95 -13.03 56.53
N TYR A 87 -9.76 -13.25 55.98
CA TYR A 87 -9.26 -14.56 55.61
C TYR A 87 -8.21 -15.04 56.60
N ASN A 88 -8.35 -16.27 57.07
CA ASN A 88 -7.26 -16.98 57.75
C ASN A 88 -6.55 -17.80 56.67
N VAL A 89 -5.25 -17.58 56.52
CA VAL A 89 -4.46 -18.10 55.41
C VAL A 89 -3.23 -18.86 55.91
N VAL A 90 -2.80 -19.85 55.16
CA VAL A 90 -1.63 -20.68 55.44
C VAL A 90 -0.72 -20.73 54.21
N ARG A 91 0.56 -20.74 54.45
CA ARG A 91 1.57 -21.10 53.43
C ARG A 91 2.56 -22.09 53.97
N ARG A 92 3.04 -22.99 53.11
CA ARG A 92 4.08 -23.97 53.46
C ARG A 92 5.41 -23.39 53.03
N LEU A 93 6.36 -23.31 53.97
CA LEU A 93 7.72 -22.85 53.73
C LEU A 93 8.58 -24.00 53.20
N GLU A 94 9.75 -23.68 52.65
CA GLU A 94 10.69 -24.65 52.07
C GLU A 94 11.24 -25.66 53.08
N ASP A 95 11.28 -25.26 54.33
CA ASP A 95 11.67 -26.12 55.48
C ASP A 95 10.55 -27.07 55.95
N GLY A 96 9.39 -27.05 55.32
CA GLY A 96 8.23 -27.87 55.64
C GLY A 96 7.36 -27.33 56.77
N THR A 97 7.68 -26.18 57.35
CA THR A 97 6.87 -25.53 58.40
C THR A 97 5.70 -24.78 57.76
N GLU A 98 4.59 -24.63 58.52
CA GLU A 98 3.43 -23.88 58.10
C GLU A 98 3.40 -22.52 58.80
N GLU A 99 3.29 -21.47 57.99
CA GLU A 99 3.05 -20.11 58.46
C GLU A 99 1.56 -19.78 58.30
N ARG A 100 0.93 -19.29 59.36
CA ARG A 100 -0.48 -18.90 59.39
C ARG A 100 -0.60 -17.42 59.66
N LYS A 101 -1.46 -16.73 58.91
CA LYS A 101 -1.71 -15.29 59.03
C LYS A 101 -3.20 -15.01 58.86
N SER A 102 -3.67 -13.92 59.45
CA SER A 102 -5.02 -13.42 59.21
C SER A 102 -4.93 -12.14 58.36
N LEU A 103 -5.52 -12.16 57.19
CA LEU A 103 -5.51 -11.08 56.21
C LEU A 103 -6.91 -10.47 56.08
N ASN A 104 -6.99 -9.14 56.17
CA ASN A 104 -8.20 -8.46 55.76
C ASN A 104 -8.24 -8.36 54.22
N GLU A 105 -9.45 -8.37 53.68
CA GLU A 105 -9.73 -8.25 52.27
C GLU A 105 -9.00 -7.06 51.62
N THR A 106 -8.87 -5.94 52.32
CA THR A 106 -8.15 -4.74 51.88
C THR A 106 -6.65 -4.96 51.60
N ARG A 107 -6.06 -6.00 52.19
CA ARG A 107 -4.62 -6.33 52.04
C ARG A 107 -4.34 -7.40 50.97
N ILE A 108 -5.38 -7.84 50.25
CA ILE A 108 -5.19 -8.76 49.12
C ILE A 108 -4.57 -7.97 47.95
N GLY A 109 -3.63 -8.59 47.24
CA GLY A 109 -2.96 -8.01 46.07
C GLY A 109 -3.93 -7.77 44.90
N ALA A 110 -3.53 -6.96 43.97
CA ALA A 110 -4.34 -6.63 42.78
C ALA A 110 -4.37 -7.73 41.72
N GLN A 111 -3.45 -8.71 41.80
CA GLN A 111 -3.38 -9.82 40.85
C GLN A 111 -4.24 -10.98 41.36
N ILE A 112 -5.23 -11.36 40.57
CA ILE A 112 -5.97 -12.60 40.79
C ILE A 112 -5.36 -13.68 39.92
N GLN A 113 -4.86 -14.75 40.51
CA GLN A 113 -4.82 -16.03 39.80
C GLN A 113 -6.24 -16.65 39.99
N LEU A 114 -7.13 -16.31 39.07
CA LEU A 114 -8.40 -16.99 38.98
C LEU A 114 -8.10 -18.48 38.80
N SER A 115 -8.71 -19.28 39.66
CA SER A 115 -8.67 -20.73 39.71
C SER A 115 -8.69 -21.36 38.31
N LYS A 116 -8.13 -22.54 38.20
CA LYS A 116 -8.11 -23.32 36.95
C LYS A 116 -9.51 -23.34 36.33
N PRO A 117 -9.63 -23.34 34.98
CA PRO A 117 -10.94 -23.37 34.31
C PRO A 117 -11.93 -24.43 34.88
N LEU A 118 -11.34 -25.54 35.35
CA LEU A 118 -12.13 -26.63 35.99
C LEU A 118 -12.79 -26.20 37.32
N ASP A 119 -12.07 -25.41 38.12
CA ASP A 119 -12.60 -24.95 39.45
C ASP A 119 -13.73 -23.94 39.25
N ARG A 120 -13.65 -23.11 38.21
CA ARG A 120 -14.76 -22.21 37.84
C ARG A 120 -16.00 -22.99 37.37
N LEU A 121 -15.79 -24.05 36.58
CA LEU A 121 -16.87 -24.93 36.13
C LEU A 121 -17.56 -25.62 37.32
N LEU A 122 -16.77 -26.17 38.27
CA LEU A 122 -17.27 -26.83 39.45
C LEU A 122 -17.96 -25.88 40.45
N ALA A 123 -17.54 -24.60 40.46
CA ALA A 123 -18.19 -23.55 41.24
C ALA A 123 -19.44 -22.96 40.58
N SER A 124 -19.89 -23.52 39.45
CA SER A 124 -21.00 -23.01 38.61
C SER A 124 -20.81 -21.58 38.13
N GLN A 125 -19.56 -21.11 38.05
CA GLN A 125 -19.19 -19.82 37.45
C GLN A 125 -19.08 -19.99 35.96
N ILE A 126 -20.20 -20.16 35.29
CA ILE A 126 -20.29 -20.33 33.84
C ILE A 126 -20.66 -18.97 33.24
N ASP A 127 -19.90 -18.52 32.26
CA ASP A 127 -20.25 -17.34 31.49
C ASP A 127 -21.59 -17.54 30.77
N TYR A 128 -22.33 -16.46 30.49
CA TYR A 128 -23.58 -16.56 29.75
C TYR A 128 -23.34 -17.21 28.39
N LYS A 129 -24.27 -18.03 27.95
CA LYS A 129 -24.20 -18.77 26.69
C LYS A 129 -23.93 -17.83 25.48
N GLU A 130 -24.56 -16.66 25.52
CA GLU A 130 -24.45 -15.64 24.47
C GLU A 130 -23.01 -15.15 24.31
N TRP A 131 -22.23 -15.01 25.38
CA TRP A 131 -20.82 -14.62 25.35
C TRP A 131 -19.93 -15.73 24.78
N TYR A 132 -20.27 -16.99 25.12
CA TYR A 132 -19.57 -18.13 24.55
C TYR A 132 -19.82 -18.22 23.04
N ASP A 133 -21.09 -18.13 22.63
CA ASP A 133 -21.49 -18.18 21.23
C ASP A 133 -20.81 -17.04 20.43
N LEU A 134 -20.82 -15.81 20.95
CA LEU A 134 -20.13 -14.67 20.32
C LEU A 134 -18.63 -14.89 20.18
N ARG A 135 -17.98 -15.46 21.20
CA ARG A 135 -16.54 -15.80 21.14
C ARG A 135 -16.27 -16.83 20.06
N ILE A 136 -17.06 -17.89 19.99
CA ILE A 136 -16.90 -18.93 18.98
C ILE A 136 -17.13 -18.37 17.58
N GLU A 137 -18.17 -17.56 17.40
CA GLU A 137 -18.46 -16.91 16.13
C GLU A 137 -17.31 -15.99 15.69
N ALA A 138 -16.79 -15.16 16.59
CA ALA A 138 -15.64 -14.31 16.33
C ALA A 138 -14.38 -15.11 15.95
N MET A 139 -14.11 -16.21 16.65
CA MET A 139 -12.99 -17.10 16.35
C MET A 139 -13.16 -17.80 14.98
N LEU A 140 -14.35 -18.26 14.65
CA LEU A 140 -14.66 -18.87 13.36
C LEU A 140 -14.52 -17.85 12.23
N MET A 141 -15.04 -16.63 12.43
CA MET A 141 -14.88 -15.53 11.47
C MET A 141 -13.40 -15.20 11.26
N GLN A 142 -12.62 -15.09 12.32
CA GLN A 142 -11.18 -14.86 12.25
C GLN A 142 -10.44 -16.00 11.52
N ALA A 143 -10.81 -17.26 11.80
CA ALA A 143 -10.25 -18.42 11.12
C ALA A 143 -10.57 -18.42 9.62
N ASN A 144 -11.83 -18.13 9.27
CA ASN A 144 -12.28 -18.02 7.88
C ASN A 144 -11.56 -16.88 7.14
N MET A 145 -11.38 -15.72 7.80
CA MET A 145 -10.58 -14.63 7.23
C MET A 145 -9.12 -15.04 7.02
N LYS A 146 -8.53 -15.75 7.98
CA LYS A 146 -7.12 -16.22 7.89
C LYS A 146 -6.90 -17.26 6.81
N SER A 147 -7.88 -18.13 6.56
CA SER A 147 -7.81 -19.19 5.54
C SER A 147 -8.30 -18.74 4.16
N SER A 148 -8.93 -17.57 4.06
CA SER A 148 -9.46 -17.07 2.79
C SER A 148 -8.34 -16.81 1.78
N PRO A 149 -8.48 -17.26 0.52
CA PRO A 149 -7.56 -16.89 -0.57
C PRO A 149 -7.60 -15.38 -0.87
N LEU A 150 -8.66 -14.68 -0.44
CA LEU A 150 -8.80 -13.23 -0.56
C LEU A 150 -8.21 -12.47 0.64
N ARG A 151 -7.51 -13.17 1.53
CA ARG A 151 -6.85 -12.55 2.68
C ARG A 151 -5.87 -11.48 2.20
N GLY A 152 -6.02 -10.26 2.72
CA GLY A 152 -5.21 -9.12 2.30
C GLY A 152 -5.80 -8.31 1.15
N MET A 153 -6.78 -8.82 0.41
CA MET A 153 -7.53 -8.04 -0.58
C MET A 153 -8.79 -7.40 0.01
N VAL A 154 -9.33 -7.99 1.08
CA VAL A 154 -10.55 -7.50 1.75
C VAL A 154 -10.27 -6.17 2.46
N GLY A 155 -11.08 -5.16 2.16
CA GLY A 155 -10.97 -3.81 2.70
C GLY A 155 -10.31 -2.80 1.76
N SER A 156 -9.74 -3.24 0.65
CA SER A 156 -9.32 -2.35 -0.42
C SER A 156 -10.54 -1.79 -1.18
N ARG A 157 -10.46 -0.50 -1.54
CA ARG A 157 -11.51 0.22 -2.30
C ARG A 157 -11.08 0.37 -3.75
N VAL A 158 -10.92 -0.75 -4.43
CA VAL A 158 -10.47 -0.84 -5.83
C VAL A 158 -11.48 -1.61 -6.64
N GLY A 159 -11.50 -1.38 -7.96
CA GLY A 159 -12.30 -2.17 -8.88
C GLY A 159 -11.80 -3.62 -8.95
N LEU A 160 -12.70 -4.56 -9.25
CA LEU A 160 -12.33 -5.96 -9.43
C LEU A 160 -11.86 -6.17 -10.88
N ILE A 161 -10.63 -5.80 -11.17
CA ILE A 161 -10.03 -5.91 -12.50
C ILE A 161 -9.21 -7.22 -12.54
N PRO A 162 -9.52 -8.16 -13.45
CA PRO A 162 -8.97 -9.52 -13.41
C PRO A 162 -7.44 -9.61 -13.38
N HIS A 163 -6.73 -8.84 -14.22
CA HIS A 163 -5.26 -8.88 -14.24
C HIS A 163 -4.65 -8.36 -12.93
N GLN A 164 -5.20 -7.28 -12.36
CA GLN A 164 -4.72 -6.75 -11.07
C GLN A 164 -4.93 -7.74 -9.93
N LEU A 165 -6.08 -8.42 -9.92
CA LEU A 165 -6.37 -9.45 -8.91
C LEU A 165 -5.45 -10.67 -9.09
N TYR A 166 -5.17 -11.06 -10.33
CA TYR A 166 -4.24 -12.16 -10.64
C TYR A 166 -2.82 -11.83 -10.12
N ILE A 167 -2.29 -10.66 -10.47
CA ILE A 167 -0.96 -10.22 -10.01
C ILE A 167 -0.92 -10.11 -8.48
N ALA A 168 -1.93 -9.51 -7.87
CA ALA A 168 -2.02 -9.40 -6.43
C ALA A 168 -2.06 -10.78 -5.76
N HIS A 169 -2.78 -11.75 -6.32
CA HIS A 169 -2.83 -13.12 -5.80
C HIS A 169 -1.48 -13.81 -5.92
N GLU A 170 -0.88 -13.83 -7.12
CA GLU A 170 0.37 -14.52 -7.40
C GLU A 170 1.56 -13.93 -6.61
N VAL A 171 1.65 -12.62 -6.55
CA VAL A 171 2.78 -11.91 -5.92
C VAL A 171 2.56 -11.71 -4.43
N GLY A 172 1.36 -11.31 -4.04
CA GLY A 172 1.05 -10.98 -2.64
C GLY A 172 1.15 -12.16 -1.68
N GLN A 173 1.06 -13.41 -2.17
CA GLN A 173 1.22 -14.61 -1.36
C GLN A 173 2.69 -15.01 -1.12
N ARG A 174 3.63 -14.45 -1.86
CA ARG A 174 5.05 -14.74 -1.68
C ARG A 174 5.56 -14.18 -0.36
N PHE A 175 6.49 -14.87 0.29
CA PHE A 175 7.06 -14.44 1.56
C PHE A 175 7.88 -13.14 1.38
N ALA A 176 8.70 -13.08 0.35
CA ALA A 176 9.53 -11.93 -0.01
C ALA A 176 9.38 -11.72 -1.53
N PRO A 177 8.35 -10.99 -1.98
CA PRO A 177 8.12 -10.80 -3.41
C PRO A 177 9.22 -9.93 -4.03
N ARG A 178 9.83 -10.42 -5.10
CA ARG A 178 10.81 -9.69 -5.90
C ARG A 178 10.34 -9.71 -7.35
N VAL A 179 9.71 -8.63 -7.80
CA VAL A 179 9.06 -8.57 -9.10
C VAL A 179 9.16 -7.20 -9.76
N LEU A 180 9.13 -7.21 -11.08
CA LEU A 180 8.97 -6.05 -11.95
C LEU A 180 7.52 -6.02 -12.47
N LEU A 181 6.77 -5.00 -12.08
CA LEU A 181 5.44 -4.68 -12.60
C LEU A 181 5.61 -3.74 -13.78
N ALA A 182 5.41 -4.28 -14.99
CA ALA A 182 5.72 -3.59 -16.24
C ALA A 182 4.48 -3.44 -17.13
N ASP A 183 3.32 -3.34 -16.53
CA ASP A 183 2.06 -3.12 -17.22
C ASP A 183 2.05 -1.78 -17.96
N GLU A 184 1.39 -1.75 -19.12
CA GLU A 184 1.22 -0.54 -19.91
C GLU A 184 0.61 0.61 -19.09
N VAL A 185 0.95 1.83 -19.42
CA VAL A 185 0.43 3.04 -18.73
C VAL A 185 -1.10 3.01 -18.66
N GLY A 186 -1.64 3.34 -17.48
CA GLY A 186 -3.08 3.38 -17.23
C GLY A 186 -3.72 2.04 -16.89
N LEU A 187 -2.98 0.92 -16.88
CA LEU A 187 -3.48 -0.38 -16.41
C LEU A 187 -3.51 -0.49 -14.88
N GLY A 188 -2.88 0.45 -14.17
CA GLY A 188 -3.00 0.59 -12.72
C GLY A 188 -1.91 -0.09 -11.91
N LYS A 189 -0.66 -0.02 -12.33
CA LYS A 189 0.51 -0.54 -11.59
C LYS A 189 0.53 -0.15 -10.10
N THR A 190 0.21 1.11 -9.79
CA THR A 190 0.09 1.60 -8.42
C THR A 190 -0.98 0.84 -7.62
N ILE A 191 -2.08 0.44 -8.28
CA ILE A 191 -3.14 -0.37 -7.66
C ILE A 191 -2.65 -1.80 -7.41
N GLU A 192 -1.95 -2.39 -8.35
CA GLU A 192 -1.34 -3.72 -8.20
C GLU A 192 -0.34 -3.74 -7.04
N ALA A 193 0.59 -2.79 -7.03
CA ALA A 193 1.54 -2.62 -5.92
C ALA A 193 0.81 -2.39 -4.58
N GLY A 194 -0.23 -1.54 -4.57
CA GLY A 194 -1.05 -1.27 -3.39
C GLY A 194 -1.78 -2.51 -2.87
N LEU A 195 -2.31 -3.36 -3.75
CA LEU A 195 -2.92 -4.66 -3.39
C LEU A 195 -1.88 -5.61 -2.78
N ILE A 196 -0.67 -5.69 -3.37
CA ILE A 196 0.43 -6.50 -2.84
C ILE A 196 0.86 -5.98 -1.47
N ILE A 197 1.10 -4.68 -1.33
CA ILE A 197 1.47 -4.02 -0.07
C ILE A 197 0.39 -4.30 1.00
N HIS A 198 -0.87 -4.09 0.67
CA HIS A 198 -1.99 -4.33 1.59
C HIS A 198 -2.02 -5.79 2.05
N GLN A 199 -1.82 -6.74 1.13
CA GLN A 199 -1.78 -8.16 1.46
C GLN A 199 -0.57 -8.51 2.34
N GLN A 200 0.62 -8.00 2.02
CA GLN A 200 1.84 -8.22 2.82
C GLN A 200 1.66 -7.74 4.26
N LEU A 201 1.16 -6.51 4.45
CA LEU A 201 0.88 -5.94 5.78
C LEU A 201 -0.22 -6.72 6.53
N LYS A 202 -1.36 -7.00 5.89
CA LYS A 202 -2.49 -7.71 6.53
C LYS A 202 -2.20 -9.16 6.87
N THR A 203 -1.25 -9.77 6.18
CA THR A 203 -0.81 -11.15 6.47
C THR A 203 0.38 -11.20 7.44
N GLY A 204 0.98 -10.06 7.78
CA GLY A 204 2.16 -9.97 8.64
C GLY A 204 3.43 -10.53 8.01
N ARG A 205 3.50 -10.53 6.67
CA ARG A 205 4.71 -10.93 5.93
C ARG A 205 5.71 -9.80 5.81
N SER A 206 5.21 -8.57 5.79
CA SER A 206 6.01 -7.35 5.85
C SER A 206 5.42 -6.45 6.92
N GLU A 207 6.26 -5.90 7.76
CA GLU A 207 5.89 -4.94 8.81
C GLU A 207 6.43 -3.54 8.49
N ARG A 208 7.60 -3.48 7.84
CA ARG A 208 8.28 -2.24 7.49
C ARG A 208 8.43 -2.11 5.98
N ILE A 209 7.87 -1.04 5.43
CA ILE A 209 7.80 -0.81 3.97
C ILE A 209 8.36 0.57 3.63
N LEU A 210 9.27 0.60 2.67
CA LEU A 210 9.80 1.81 2.06
C LEU A 210 9.30 1.92 0.61
N ILE A 211 8.64 3.02 0.29
CA ILE A 211 8.25 3.38 -1.08
C ILE A 211 9.12 4.53 -1.54
N LEU A 212 9.88 4.32 -2.60
CA LEU A 212 10.74 5.32 -3.24
C LEU A 212 10.14 5.72 -4.57
N VAL A 213 9.92 7.01 -4.72
CA VAL A 213 9.27 7.61 -5.88
C VAL A 213 9.95 8.92 -6.27
N PRO A 214 9.77 9.42 -7.50
CA PRO A 214 10.09 10.81 -7.83
C PRO A 214 9.35 11.80 -6.91
N ASP A 215 9.94 12.97 -6.66
CA ASP A 215 9.34 14.00 -5.78
C ASP A 215 7.89 14.34 -6.14
N SER A 216 7.58 14.42 -7.42
CA SER A 216 6.24 14.73 -7.94
C SER A 216 5.17 13.71 -7.58
N LEU A 217 5.54 12.46 -7.29
CA LEU A 217 4.62 11.35 -7.05
C LEU A 217 4.39 11.03 -5.57
N GLN A 218 5.16 11.60 -4.64
CA GLN A 218 5.08 11.27 -3.21
C GLN A 218 3.66 11.45 -2.63
N TYR A 219 3.07 12.63 -2.86
CA TYR A 219 1.72 12.93 -2.36
C TYR A 219 0.65 12.06 -2.99
N GLN A 220 0.79 11.76 -4.28
CA GLN A 220 -0.13 10.87 -4.98
C GLN A 220 -0.12 9.48 -4.36
N TRP A 221 1.06 8.90 -4.15
CA TRP A 221 1.21 7.60 -3.49
C TRP A 221 0.59 7.61 -2.09
N MET A 222 0.85 8.63 -1.29
CA MET A 222 0.26 8.77 0.04
C MET A 222 -1.28 8.81 -0.02
N ILE A 223 -1.85 9.59 -0.94
CA ILE A 223 -3.29 9.71 -1.11
C ILE A 223 -3.91 8.40 -1.60
N GLU A 224 -3.29 7.73 -2.58
CA GLU A 224 -3.76 6.44 -3.11
C GLU A 224 -3.74 5.36 -2.01
N MET A 225 -2.65 5.25 -1.25
CA MET A 225 -2.54 4.31 -0.13
C MET A 225 -3.62 4.59 0.92
N ARG A 226 -3.86 5.85 1.25
CA ARG A 226 -4.87 6.24 2.24
C ARG A 226 -6.29 6.01 1.76
N ARG A 227 -6.63 6.45 0.54
CA ARG A 227 -8.00 6.40 0.02
C ARG A 227 -8.43 5.00 -0.39
N ARG A 228 -7.56 4.25 -1.09
CA ARG A 228 -7.91 2.96 -1.68
C ARG A 228 -7.64 1.78 -0.75
N PHE A 229 -6.60 1.88 0.06
CA PHE A 229 -6.17 0.75 0.90
C PHE A 229 -6.32 1.01 2.39
N ASN A 230 -6.68 2.24 2.79
CA ASN A 230 -6.74 2.67 4.19
C ASN A 230 -5.42 2.41 4.94
N LEU A 231 -4.31 2.58 4.24
CA LEU A 231 -2.96 2.47 4.77
C LEU A 231 -2.40 3.88 5.02
N ASN A 232 -1.76 4.05 6.17
CA ASN A 232 -1.07 5.29 6.53
C ASN A 232 0.40 5.13 6.21
N PHE A 233 0.88 5.94 5.28
CA PHE A 233 2.29 6.12 4.99
C PHE A 233 2.71 7.52 5.40
N SER A 234 3.89 7.63 6.01
CA SER A 234 4.48 8.89 6.40
C SER A 234 5.43 9.38 5.31
N LEU A 235 5.24 10.64 4.87
CA LEU A 235 6.17 11.28 3.95
C LEU A 235 7.43 11.68 4.70
N PHE A 236 8.59 11.32 4.15
CA PHE A 236 9.90 11.69 4.66
C PHE A 236 10.57 12.63 3.69
N ASP A 237 10.67 13.87 4.11
CA ASP A 237 11.40 14.96 3.47
C ASP A 237 12.49 15.52 4.41
N LEU A 238 13.28 16.45 3.90
CA LEU A 238 14.33 17.10 4.70
C LEU A 238 13.78 17.77 5.97
N THR A 239 12.60 18.36 5.89
CA THR A 239 12.00 19.07 7.02
C THR A 239 11.65 18.11 8.15
N ARG A 240 11.03 16.98 7.80
CA ARG A 240 10.66 15.95 8.77
C ARG A 240 11.88 15.28 9.38
N THR A 241 12.84 14.87 8.54
CA THR A 241 14.06 14.20 9.03
C THR A 241 14.89 15.12 9.91
N ALA A 242 15.02 16.41 9.56
CA ALA A 242 15.67 17.42 10.39
C ALA A 242 14.94 17.62 11.73
N SER A 243 13.61 17.71 11.73
CA SER A 243 12.81 17.85 12.95
C SER A 243 12.96 16.66 13.90
N ILE A 244 13.06 15.43 13.38
CA ILE A 244 13.30 14.24 14.19
C ILE A 244 14.69 14.30 14.83
N LYS A 245 15.72 14.66 14.06
CA LYS A 245 17.11 14.81 14.54
C LYS A 245 17.29 15.96 15.52
N GLU A 246 16.47 17.01 15.43
CA GLU A 246 16.45 18.11 16.40
C GLU A 246 16.02 17.64 17.80
N HIS A 247 15.08 16.69 17.87
CA HIS A 247 14.59 16.12 19.13
C HIS A 247 15.53 15.05 19.68
N ASP A 248 16.12 14.22 18.83
CA ASP A 248 17.08 13.19 19.21
C ASP A 248 18.12 13.01 18.07
N PRO A 249 19.31 13.60 18.23
CA PRO A 249 20.36 13.55 17.20
C PRO A 249 20.89 12.15 16.87
N GLU A 250 20.78 11.21 17.81
CA GLU A 250 21.25 9.82 17.64
C GLU A 250 20.20 8.90 17.04
N LEU A 251 18.95 9.35 16.98
CA LEU A 251 17.85 8.53 16.47
C LEU A 251 17.88 8.46 14.93
N ASN A 252 17.89 7.24 14.41
CA ASN A 252 17.66 7.03 12.98
C ASN A 252 16.20 7.37 12.62
N PRO A 253 15.95 8.42 11.80
CA PRO A 253 14.59 8.84 11.45
C PRO A 253 13.75 7.73 10.84
N PHE A 254 14.36 6.86 10.04
CA PHE A 254 13.65 5.76 9.37
C PHE A 254 13.15 4.68 10.32
N LEU A 255 13.58 4.66 11.59
CA LEU A 255 13.06 3.76 12.62
C LEU A 255 11.79 4.29 13.32
N THR A 256 11.43 5.55 13.12
CA THR A 256 10.28 6.17 13.78
C THR A 256 8.93 5.73 13.22
N GLU A 257 8.90 5.26 11.98
CA GLU A 257 7.68 4.84 11.29
C GLU A 257 7.88 3.49 10.60
N GLN A 258 6.79 2.74 10.44
CA GLN A 258 6.82 1.43 9.77
C GLN A 258 6.66 1.55 8.25
N CYS A 259 5.81 2.48 7.80
CA CYS A 259 5.46 2.66 6.40
C CYS A 259 5.87 4.07 5.95
N ILE A 260 6.86 4.14 5.09
CA ILE A 260 7.51 5.40 4.69
C ILE A 260 7.43 5.56 3.18
N ILE A 261 7.15 6.79 2.73
CA ILE A 261 7.33 7.25 1.36
C ILE A 261 8.40 8.32 1.37
N ALA A 262 9.40 8.19 0.51
CA ALA A 262 10.46 9.18 0.34
C ALA A 262 10.82 9.36 -1.13
N SER A 263 11.47 10.48 -1.44
CA SER A 263 12.05 10.69 -2.76
C SER A 263 13.35 9.90 -2.90
N ILE A 264 13.58 9.36 -4.09
CA ILE A 264 14.88 8.76 -4.45
C ILE A 264 15.97 9.83 -4.36
N ASP A 265 15.70 11.02 -4.89
CA ASP A 265 16.67 12.12 -4.96
C ASP A 265 17.07 12.60 -3.54
N LEU A 266 16.16 12.56 -2.58
CA LEU A 266 16.48 12.86 -1.18
C LEU A 266 17.64 12.02 -0.63
N MET A 267 17.69 10.73 -0.97
CA MET A 267 18.73 9.81 -0.49
C MET A 267 20.01 9.90 -1.29
N ILE A 268 19.94 10.34 -2.55
CA ILE A 268 21.11 10.59 -3.38
C ILE A 268 21.83 11.85 -2.92
N ASP A 269 21.08 12.90 -2.60
CA ASP A 269 21.61 14.19 -2.18
C ASP A 269 22.12 14.21 -0.72
N HIS A 270 21.79 13.17 0.09
CA HIS A 270 22.10 13.11 1.51
C HIS A 270 22.60 11.72 1.93
N ASP A 271 23.90 11.52 1.94
CA ASP A 271 24.57 10.27 2.29
C ASP A 271 24.18 9.74 3.68
N ASP A 272 24.00 10.64 4.67
CA ASP A 272 23.60 10.27 6.03
C ASP A 272 22.18 9.68 6.09
N LEU A 273 21.25 10.15 5.26
CA LEU A 273 19.91 9.58 5.14
C LEU A 273 19.93 8.25 4.39
N ARG A 274 20.79 8.13 3.38
CA ARG A 274 21.03 6.86 2.66
C ARG A 274 21.51 5.77 3.62
N GLU A 275 22.55 6.03 4.40
CA GLU A 275 23.06 5.08 5.40
C GLU A 275 22.00 4.69 6.42
N GLN A 276 21.24 5.65 6.93
CA GLN A 276 20.18 5.43 7.90
C GLN A 276 19.01 4.60 7.32
N ALA A 277 18.67 4.80 6.05
CA ALA A 277 17.66 3.99 5.36
C ALA A 277 18.14 2.54 5.17
N LEU A 278 19.42 2.34 4.82
CA LEU A 278 20.05 1.03 4.69
C LEU A 278 20.09 0.24 6.01
N GLU A 279 20.18 0.95 7.15
CA GLU A 279 20.20 0.34 8.49
C GLU A 279 18.80 0.09 9.07
N ALA A 280 17.78 0.72 8.52
CA ALA A 280 16.43 0.69 9.08
C ALA A 280 15.76 -0.70 9.00
N GLY A 281 16.23 -1.61 8.14
CA GLY A 281 15.73 -2.98 8.06
C GLY A 281 14.30 -3.06 7.52
N PHE A 282 14.07 -2.62 6.29
CA PHE A 282 12.79 -2.74 5.61
C PHE A 282 12.56 -4.18 5.12
N ASP A 283 11.31 -4.65 5.17
CA ASP A 283 10.91 -5.97 4.67
C ASP A 283 10.54 -5.92 3.18
N LEU A 284 10.03 -4.78 2.74
CA LEU A 284 9.59 -4.55 1.37
C LEU A 284 10.02 -3.16 0.89
N LEU A 285 10.75 -3.13 -0.22
CA LEU A 285 11.10 -1.95 -0.99
C LEU A 285 10.21 -1.86 -2.21
N VAL A 286 9.62 -0.70 -2.45
CA VAL A 286 8.84 -0.40 -3.65
C VAL A 286 9.47 0.78 -4.35
N VAL A 287 9.78 0.64 -5.62
CA VAL A 287 10.40 1.69 -6.43
C VAL A 287 9.52 1.97 -7.64
N ASP A 288 8.95 3.16 -7.71
CA ASP A 288 8.18 3.59 -8.87
C ASP A 288 9.07 4.28 -9.90
N GLU A 289 8.60 4.31 -11.14
CA GLU A 289 9.32 4.82 -12.32
C GLU A 289 10.73 4.21 -12.44
N ALA A 290 10.82 2.89 -12.26
CA ALA A 290 12.08 2.15 -12.30
C ALA A 290 12.82 2.24 -13.65
N HIS A 291 12.22 2.85 -14.67
CA HIS A 291 12.92 3.17 -15.93
C HIS A 291 14.04 4.20 -15.72
N HIS A 292 14.02 4.99 -14.66
CA HIS A 292 15.12 5.90 -14.30
C HIS A 292 16.36 5.19 -13.74
N LEU A 293 16.27 3.89 -13.43
CA LEU A 293 17.39 3.05 -13.01
C LEU A 293 18.19 2.63 -14.26
N MET A 294 19.12 3.48 -14.66
CA MET A 294 19.94 3.24 -15.84
C MET A 294 21.23 2.52 -15.48
N TRP A 295 21.63 1.58 -16.33
CA TRP A 295 22.86 0.82 -16.22
C TRP A 295 23.36 0.43 -17.60
N ASN A 296 24.65 0.44 -17.80
CA ASN A 296 25.32 -0.16 -18.94
C ASN A 296 26.60 -0.87 -18.52
N GLU A 297 27.15 -1.71 -19.38
CA GLU A 297 28.31 -2.52 -19.04
C GLU A 297 29.62 -1.70 -18.96
N GLU A 298 29.72 -0.58 -19.70
CA GLU A 298 30.91 0.23 -19.74
C GLU A 298 31.03 1.17 -18.54
N ASP A 299 29.95 1.87 -18.16
CA ASP A 299 29.96 2.94 -17.16
C ASP A 299 29.37 2.47 -15.79
N GLY A 300 28.68 1.31 -15.75
CA GLY A 300 27.98 0.83 -14.56
C GLY A 300 26.59 1.47 -14.39
N GLY A 301 26.13 1.56 -13.13
CA GLY A 301 24.86 2.17 -12.77
C GLY A 301 24.93 3.68 -12.63
N ASN A 302 23.79 4.35 -12.79
CA ASN A 302 23.66 5.73 -12.34
C ASN A 302 23.43 5.77 -10.81
N ASP A 303 23.54 6.94 -10.17
CA ASP A 303 23.40 7.10 -8.72
C ASP A 303 22.09 6.50 -8.18
N ARG A 304 20.99 6.56 -8.97
CA ARG A 304 19.71 5.95 -8.62
C ARG A 304 19.78 4.43 -8.64
N TYR A 305 20.42 3.86 -9.63
CA TYR A 305 20.59 2.41 -9.72
C TYR A 305 21.43 1.88 -8.55
N ASP A 306 22.55 2.53 -8.25
CA ASP A 306 23.48 2.12 -7.21
C ASP A 306 22.81 2.18 -5.81
N LEU A 307 22.03 3.24 -5.53
CA LEU A 307 21.23 3.33 -4.32
C LEU A 307 20.23 2.17 -4.20
N ILE A 308 19.50 1.87 -5.29
CA ILE A 308 18.51 0.80 -5.27
C ILE A 308 19.16 -0.57 -5.19
N GLU A 309 20.34 -0.77 -5.78
CA GLU A 309 21.11 -2.02 -5.65
C GLU A 309 21.47 -2.28 -4.18
N GLU A 310 22.01 -1.30 -3.48
CA GLU A 310 22.34 -1.42 -2.04
C GLU A 310 21.10 -1.70 -1.16
N LEU A 311 20.00 -1.00 -1.43
CA LEU A 311 18.75 -1.23 -0.69
C LEU A 311 18.16 -2.61 -1.00
N ALA A 312 18.19 -3.04 -2.26
CA ALA A 312 17.66 -4.34 -2.70
C ALA A 312 18.47 -5.53 -2.17
N GLU A 313 19.76 -5.35 -1.91
CA GLU A 313 20.60 -6.37 -1.26
C GLU A 313 20.20 -6.59 0.20
N LYS A 314 19.80 -5.54 0.90
CA LYS A 314 19.43 -5.59 2.33
C LYS A 314 17.94 -5.87 2.55
N THR A 315 17.09 -5.63 1.55
CA THR A 315 15.63 -5.77 1.66
C THR A 315 15.16 -7.08 1.03
N PRO A 316 14.47 -7.95 1.78
CA PRO A 316 14.01 -9.25 1.28
C PRO A 316 13.07 -9.13 0.08
N GLY A 317 12.06 -8.26 0.15
CA GLY A 317 11.06 -8.03 -0.90
C GLY A 317 11.34 -6.77 -1.70
N VAL A 318 11.23 -6.84 -3.03
CA VAL A 318 11.45 -5.68 -3.93
C VAL A 318 10.38 -5.66 -5.01
N LEU A 319 9.66 -4.56 -5.12
CA LEU A 319 8.72 -4.29 -6.21
C LEU A 319 9.28 -3.12 -7.05
N LEU A 320 9.58 -3.37 -8.30
CA LEU A 320 9.94 -2.33 -9.26
C LEU A 320 8.74 -2.09 -10.17
N LEU A 321 8.36 -0.83 -10.37
CA LEU A 321 7.26 -0.42 -11.23
C LEU A 321 7.80 0.40 -12.39
N THR A 322 7.42 0.05 -13.61
CA THR A 322 7.76 0.80 -14.81
C THR A 322 6.69 0.65 -15.88
N ALA A 323 6.50 1.68 -16.68
CA ALA A 323 5.60 1.59 -17.83
C ALA A 323 6.30 0.98 -19.07
N THR A 324 7.61 1.14 -19.15
CA THR A 324 8.40 0.93 -20.36
C THR A 324 9.67 0.13 -20.05
N PRO A 325 9.55 -1.19 -19.88
CA PRO A 325 10.68 -2.00 -19.44
C PRO A 325 11.83 -2.09 -20.45
N GLU A 326 11.56 -1.90 -21.73
CA GLU A 326 12.53 -2.14 -22.81
C GLU A 326 13.05 -0.86 -23.50
N GLN A 327 12.44 0.31 -23.26
CA GLN A 327 12.72 1.55 -23.99
C GLN A 327 14.14 2.11 -23.80
N LEU A 328 14.77 1.84 -22.66
CA LEU A 328 16.13 2.30 -22.35
C LEU A 328 17.23 1.30 -22.72
N GLY A 329 16.91 0.36 -23.61
CA GLY A 329 17.84 -0.65 -24.07
C GLY A 329 17.86 -1.92 -23.21
N VAL A 330 18.39 -2.97 -23.82
CA VAL A 330 18.42 -4.33 -23.24
C VAL A 330 19.27 -4.38 -21.97
N GLU A 331 20.34 -3.59 -21.89
CA GLU A 331 21.24 -3.52 -20.75
C GLU A 331 20.54 -2.99 -19.49
N SER A 332 19.79 -1.88 -19.61
CA SER A 332 19.01 -1.35 -18.49
C SER A 332 17.86 -2.27 -18.08
N HIS A 333 17.27 -3.01 -19.02
CA HIS A 333 16.28 -4.04 -18.69
C HIS A 333 16.91 -5.21 -17.91
N PHE A 334 18.03 -5.72 -18.39
CA PHE A 334 18.83 -6.74 -17.69
C PHE A 334 19.16 -6.30 -16.26
N ALA A 335 19.66 -5.08 -16.10
CA ALA A 335 20.05 -4.55 -14.80
C ALA A 335 18.90 -4.50 -13.79
N ARG A 336 17.68 -4.11 -14.22
CA ARG A 336 16.49 -4.16 -13.37
C ARG A 336 16.10 -5.59 -12.97
N LEU A 337 16.24 -6.57 -13.87
CA LEU A 337 16.04 -7.99 -13.52
C LEU A 337 17.13 -8.49 -12.57
N ARG A 338 18.37 -8.03 -12.71
CA ARG A 338 19.47 -8.35 -11.80
C ARG A 338 19.23 -7.84 -10.39
N LEU A 339 18.63 -6.66 -10.21
CA LEU A 339 18.21 -6.18 -8.88
C LEU A 339 17.21 -7.12 -8.21
N LEU A 340 16.38 -7.82 -8.99
CA LEU A 340 15.37 -8.75 -8.46
C LEU A 340 15.92 -10.14 -8.21
N ASP A 341 16.78 -10.65 -9.08
CA ASP A 341 17.40 -11.97 -8.94
C ASP A 341 18.86 -11.95 -9.48
N PRO A 342 19.81 -11.49 -8.65
CA PRO A 342 21.21 -11.36 -9.06
C PRO A 342 21.88 -12.71 -9.35
N GLN A 343 21.37 -13.82 -8.82
CA GLN A 343 21.94 -15.14 -9.09
C GLN A 343 21.58 -15.64 -10.50
N ARG A 344 20.35 -15.40 -10.93
CA ARG A 344 19.88 -15.77 -12.25
C ARG A 344 20.44 -14.82 -13.32
N PHE A 345 20.39 -13.52 -13.08
CA PHE A 345 20.84 -12.49 -14.02
C PHE A 345 22.26 -12.00 -13.69
N SER A 346 23.21 -12.93 -13.72
CA SER A 346 24.61 -12.66 -13.32
C SER A 346 25.50 -12.14 -14.46
N SER A 347 25.13 -12.35 -15.74
CA SER A 347 25.89 -11.98 -16.92
C SER A 347 24.98 -11.47 -18.02
N LEU A 348 25.32 -10.31 -18.59
CA LEU A 348 24.61 -9.71 -19.72
C LEU A 348 24.69 -10.59 -20.97
N ASP A 349 25.88 -11.12 -21.30
CA ASP A 349 26.05 -11.99 -22.47
C ASP A 349 25.12 -13.21 -22.43
N ARG A 350 25.05 -13.86 -21.26
CA ARG A 350 24.17 -14.99 -21.06
C ARG A 350 22.69 -14.60 -21.18
N PHE A 351 22.32 -13.44 -20.69
CA PHE A 351 20.96 -12.91 -20.82
C PHE A 351 20.58 -12.66 -22.28
N LEU A 352 21.49 -12.08 -23.07
CA LEU A 352 21.29 -11.85 -24.51
C LEU A 352 21.14 -13.16 -25.30
N ASP A 353 21.92 -14.17 -24.96
CA ASP A 353 21.80 -15.51 -25.56
C ASP A 353 20.46 -16.14 -25.19
N GLU A 354 20.04 -16.04 -23.94
CA GLU A 354 18.73 -16.53 -23.47
C GLU A 354 17.56 -15.78 -24.10
N GLU A 355 17.66 -14.46 -24.31
CA GLU A 355 16.62 -13.66 -24.95
C GLU A 355 16.40 -14.08 -26.41
N THR A 356 17.48 -14.39 -27.13
CA THR A 356 17.39 -14.92 -28.51
C THR A 356 16.66 -16.28 -28.54
N GLN A 357 16.91 -17.15 -27.56
CA GLN A 357 16.21 -18.42 -27.40
C GLN A 357 14.75 -18.22 -26.95
N TYR A 358 14.49 -17.18 -26.16
CA TYR A 358 13.17 -16.83 -25.65
C TYR A 358 12.18 -16.47 -26.76
N GLN A 359 12.61 -15.75 -27.78
CA GLN A 359 11.79 -15.42 -28.94
C GLN A 359 11.37 -16.68 -29.73
N GLN A 360 12.23 -17.70 -29.77
CA GLN A 360 11.88 -19.00 -30.35
C GLN A 360 10.90 -19.76 -29.48
N THR A 361 11.11 -19.73 -28.16
CA THR A 361 10.22 -20.39 -27.18
C THR A 361 8.82 -19.75 -27.16
N ALA A 362 8.73 -18.40 -27.28
CA ALA A 362 7.46 -17.71 -27.34
C ALA A 362 6.62 -18.11 -28.57
N LYS A 363 7.25 -18.23 -29.74
CA LYS A 363 6.57 -18.73 -30.95
C LYS A 363 6.03 -20.15 -30.78
N ILE A 364 6.78 -21.00 -30.10
CA ILE A 364 6.37 -22.37 -29.81
C ILE A 364 5.22 -22.39 -28.79
N ALA A 365 5.27 -21.52 -27.78
CA ALA A 365 4.19 -21.37 -26.81
C ALA A 365 2.89 -20.86 -27.44
N GLU A 366 2.95 -19.94 -28.40
CA GLU A 366 1.78 -19.51 -29.19
C GLU A 366 1.14 -20.68 -29.97
N VAL A 367 1.98 -21.52 -30.57
CA VAL A 367 1.49 -22.74 -31.27
C VAL A 367 0.85 -23.71 -30.27
N LEU A 368 1.42 -23.89 -29.09
CA LEU A 368 0.84 -24.74 -28.03
C LEU A 368 -0.52 -24.20 -27.51
N MET A 369 -0.69 -22.89 -27.47
CA MET A 369 -1.95 -22.24 -27.06
C MET A 369 -3.00 -22.21 -28.19
N SER A 370 -2.59 -22.43 -29.45
CA SER A 370 -3.51 -22.50 -30.57
C SER A 370 -4.17 -23.87 -30.65
N ASP A 371 -5.36 -23.93 -31.25
CA ASP A 371 -6.07 -25.21 -31.54
C ASP A 371 -5.47 -25.97 -32.75
N MET A 372 -4.37 -25.47 -33.33
CA MET A 372 -3.70 -26.10 -34.47
C MET A 372 -2.94 -27.37 -34.05
N PRO A 373 -2.94 -28.44 -34.88
CA PRO A 373 -2.18 -29.63 -34.57
C PRO A 373 -0.68 -29.35 -34.59
N LEU A 374 0.04 -29.95 -33.63
CA LEU A 374 1.50 -29.81 -33.54
C LEU A 374 2.17 -30.60 -34.67
N GLU A 375 2.91 -29.90 -35.51
CA GLU A 375 3.73 -30.54 -36.54
C GLU A 375 4.97 -31.19 -35.92
N GLU A 376 5.59 -32.15 -36.64
CA GLU A 376 6.76 -32.89 -36.14
C GLU A 376 7.95 -31.98 -35.85
N GLY A 377 8.06 -30.84 -36.55
CA GLY A 377 9.03 -29.78 -36.29
C GLY A 377 8.81 -29.07 -34.94
N HIS A 378 7.56 -28.82 -34.58
CA HIS A 378 7.21 -28.23 -33.28
C HIS A 378 7.46 -29.20 -32.12
N LEU A 379 7.17 -30.50 -32.31
CA LEU A 379 7.44 -31.54 -31.31
C LEU A 379 8.94 -31.74 -31.07
N ALA A 380 9.76 -31.72 -32.13
CA ALA A 380 11.21 -31.81 -32.01
C ALA A 380 11.82 -30.59 -31.30
N ALA A 381 11.33 -29.36 -31.59
CA ALA A 381 11.76 -28.15 -30.91
C ALA A 381 11.35 -28.16 -29.43
N LEU A 382 10.12 -28.62 -29.10
CA LEU A 382 9.68 -28.80 -27.73
C LEU A 382 10.49 -29.84 -26.96
N GLU A 383 10.83 -30.96 -27.60
CA GLU A 383 11.70 -32.00 -27.00
C GLU A 383 13.08 -31.43 -26.67
N GLY A 384 13.62 -30.55 -27.55
CA GLY A 384 14.88 -29.83 -27.30
C GLY A 384 14.83 -28.89 -26.10
N LEU A 385 13.71 -28.17 -25.92
CA LEU A 385 13.52 -27.21 -24.85
C LEU A 385 13.15 -27.89 -23.50
N LEU A 386 12.31 -28.89 -23.54
CA LEU A 386 11.80 -29.58 -22.33
C LEU A 386 12.68 -30.74 -21.89
N GLY A 387 13.50 -31.29 -22.82
CA GLY A 387 14.32 -32.47 -22.55
C GLY A 387 13.56 -33.79 -22.55
N HIS A 388 12.24 -33.77 -22.90
CA HIS A 388 11.41 -34.94 -23.06
C HIS A 388 10.35 -34.71 -24.18
N ARG A 389 9.89 -35.80 -24.78
CA ARG A 389 8.88 -35.74 -25.81
C ARG A 389 7.48 -35.60 -25.23
N ILE A 390 6.65 -34.77 -25.83
CA ILE A 390 5.23 -34.60 -25.49
C ILE A 390 4.35 -35.16 -26.61
N GLU A 391 3.16 -35.60 -26.27
CA GLU A 391 2.11 -35.96 -27.22
C GLU A 391 1.17 -34.79 -27.45
N ASP A 392 0.58 -34.68 -28.63
CA ASP A 392 -0.36 -33.61 -28.96
C ASP A 392 -1.73 -33.86 -28.29
N ALA A 393 -1.78 -33.71 -26.97
CA ALA A 393 -2.95 -33.81 -26.13
C ALA A 393 -3.13 -32.53 -25.30
N PRO A 394 -4.38 -32.04 -25.07
CA PRO A 394 -4.65 -30.78 -24.37
C PRO A 394 -3.98 -30.70 -22.99
N GLU A 395 -3.99 -31.77 -22.22
CA GLU A 395 -3.36 -31.83 -20.91
C GLU A 395 -1.83 -31.75 -20.97
N GLN A 396 -1.21 -32.35 -22.00
CA GLN A 396 0.22 -32.32 -22.20
C GLN A 396 0.68 -30.96 -22.75
N ARG A 397 -0.10 -30.34 -23.64
CA ARG A 397 0.12 -28.96 -24.08
C ARG A 397 0.12 -27.99 -22.88
N PHE A 398 -0.90 -28.10 -22.02
CA PHE A 398 -0.99 -27.27 -20.83
C PHE A 398 0.21 -27.46 -19.89
N ARG A 399 0.64 -28.70 -19.64
CA ARG A 399 1.84 -28.96 -18.82
C ARG A 399 3.10 -28.45 -19.48
N ALA A 400 3.26 -28.59 -20.77
CA ALA A 400 4.41 -28.11 -21.54
C ALA A 400 4.51 -26.58 -21.49
N ILE A 401 3.40 -25.85 -21.59
CA ILE A 401 3.36 -24.39 -21.43
C ILE A 401 3.85 -24.00 -20.04
N HIS A 402 3.34 -24.63 -18.98
CA HIS A 402 3.79 -24.34 -17.61
C HIS A 402 5.26 -24.66 -17.42
N GLU A 403 5.76 -25.76 -17.95
CA GLU A 403 7.16 -26.15 -17.83
C GLU A 403 8.09 -25.23 -18.63
N LEU A 404 7.67 -24.76 -19.80
CA LEU A 404 8.40 -23.75 -20.58
C LEU A 404 8.46 -22.41 -19.84
N LEU A 405 7.33 -21.97 -19.27
CA LEU A 405 7.26 -20.75 -18.47
C LEU A 405 8.14 -20.87 -17.21
N ASP A 406 8.15 -22.02 -16.57
CA ASP A 406 8.98 -22.24 -15.37
C ASP A 406 10.48 -22.31 -15.66
N ARG A 407 10.88 -22.93 -16.78
CA ARG A 407 12.30 -23.10 -17.12
C ARG A 407 12.92 -21.91 -17.81
N HIS A 408 12.17 -21.30 -18.72
CA HIS A 408 12.70 -20.27 -19.63
C HIS A 408 12.03 -18.90 -19.43
N GLY A 409 10.91 -18.82 -18.71
CA GLY A 409 10.14 -17.59 -18.58
C GLY A 409 10.66 -16.65 -17.50
N THR A 410 10.65 -15.36 -17.78
CA THR A 410 10.74 -14.30 -16.76
C THR A 410 9.45 -14.17 -15.95
N GLY A 411 8.44 -14.98 -16.23
CA GLY A 411 7.08 -14.87 -15.70
C GLY A 411 6.90 -15.00 -14.18
N ARG A 412 7.96 -15.39 -13.46
CA ARG A 412 7.98 -15.30 -12.00
C ARG A 412 8.41 -13.93 -11.48
N ILE A 413 9.13 -13.16 -12.28
CA ILE A 413 9.77 -11.91 -11.89
C ILE A 413 9.16 -10.72 -12.62
N LEU A 414 8.79 -10.90 -13.91
CA LEU A 414 8.24 -9.87 -14.77
C LEU A 414 6.74 -10.12 -15.02
N PHE A 415 5.91 -9.16 -14.63
CA PHE A 415 4.49 -9.10 -14.96
C PHE A 415 4.27 -7.95 -15.94
N ARG A 416 3.75 -8.27 -17.12
CA ARG A 416 3.51 -7.29 -18.18
C ARG A 416 2.19 -7.60 -18.86
N ASN A 417 1.28 -6.66 -18.83
CA ASN A 417 0.03 -6.69 -19.57
C ASN A 417 -0.01 -5.50 -20.54
N THR A 418 -0.65 -5.73 -21.68
CA THR A 418 -0.95 -4.68 -22.65
C THR A 418 -2.47 -4.48 -22.73
N ARG A 419 -2.92 -3.30 -23.11
CA ARG A 419 -4.35 -3.01 -23.27
C ARG A 419 -5.02 -3.92 -24.26
N GLU A 420 -4.30 -4.33 -25.32
CA GLU A 420 -4.81 -5.26 -26.33
C GLU A 420 -5.06 -6.66 -25.77
N ALA A 421 -4.24 -7.11 -24.82
CA ALA A 421 -4.38 -8.42 -24.20
C ALA A 421 -5.51 -8.48 -23.18
N ILE A 422 -5.97 -7.34 -22.64
CA ILE A 422 -6.98 -7.28 -21.59
C ILE A 422 -8.37 -7.04 -22.19
N GLN A 423 -9.26 -8.03 -22.03
CA GLN A 423 -10.65 -7.89 -22.48
C GLN A 423 -11.40 -6.81 -21.66
N GLY A 424 -12.13 -5.95 -22.38
CA GLY A 424 -12.99 -4.93 -21.75
C GLY A 424 -12.30 -3.59 -21.49
N PHE A 425 -11.05 -3.43 -21.85
CA PHE A 425 -10.41 -2.11 -21.82
C PHE A 425 -10.83 -1.31 -23.06
N PRO A 426 -11.24 -0.03 -22.92
CA PRO A 426 -11.60 0.80 -24.07
C PRO A 426 -10.35 1.04 -24.93
N GLY A 427 -10.47 0.78 -26.23
CA GLY A 427 -9.43 1.10 -27.22
C GLY A 427 -9.25 2.61 -27.34
N ARG A 428 -8.07 3.03 -27.79
CA ARG A 428 -7.78 4.42 -28.19
C ARG A 428 -8.10 4.58 -29.67
N ASP A 429 -8.86 5.63 -30.01
CA ASP A 429 -9.13 6.03 -31.40
C ASP A 429 -8.37 7.33 -31.68
N CYS A 430 -7.29 7.25 -32.48
CA CYS A 430 -6.48 8.39 -32.85
C CYS A 430 -7.14 9.14 -34.01
N GLN A 431 -7.54 10.38 -33.77
CA GLN A 431 -8.18 11.26 -34.76
C GLN A 431 -7.24 12.42 -35.14
N PRO A 432 -6.39 12.27 -36.17
CA PRO A 432 -5.54 13.37 -36.61
C PRO A 432 -6.37 14.52 -37.19
N ALA A 433 -6.08 15.74 -36.75
CA ALA A 433 -6.72 16.96 -37.25
C ALA A 433 -5.71 17.78 -38.09
N PRO A 434 -5.57 17.53 -39.39
CA PRO A 434 -4.68 18.30 -40.24
C PRO A 434 -5.18 19.74 -40.37
N LEU A 435 -4.37 20.71 -39.95
CA LEU A 435 -4.68 22.12 -39.97
C LEU A 435 -3.78 22.84 -41.00
N PRO A 436 -4.26 23.91 -41.67
CA PRO A 436 -3.44 24.69 -42.58
C PRO A 436 -2.37 25.44 -41.80
N ALA A 437 -1.13 25.35 -42.24
CA ALA A 437 -0.05 26.14 -41.65
C ALA A 437 -0.25 27.64 -41.96
N PRO A 438 -0.07 28.53 -40.97
CA PRO A 438 -0.11 29.98 -41.21
C PRO A 438 0.94 30.41 -42.22
N GLU A 439 0.62 31.49 -43.00
CA GLU A 439 1.52 32.00 -44.05
C GLU A 439 2.87 32.50 -43.49
N ASN A 440 2.91 32.92 -42.24
CA ASN A 440 4.09 33.42 -41.55
C ASN A 440 4.95 32.32 -40.89
N TRP A 441 4.56 31.05 -40.99
CA TRP A 441 5.38 29.97 -40.48
C TRP A 441 6.58 29.71 -41.40
N SER A 442 7.79 29.72 -40.81
CA SER A 442 9.01 29.46 -41.55
C SER A 442 9.05 28.03 -42.06
N LYS A 443 9.04 27.87 -43.38
CA LYS A 443 9.24 26.55 -44.03
C LYS A 443 10.68 26.09 -44.01
N ASP A 444 11.62 27.02 -43.78
CA ASP A 444 13.08 26.81 -43.84
C ASP A 444 13.72 26.81 -42.42
N GLY A 445 12.94 26.90 -41.37
CA GLY A 445 13.41 26.89 -39.97
C GLY A 445 13.94 25.54 -39.52
N LYS A 446 14.65 25.52 -38.39
CA LYS A 446 15.03 24.26 -37.74
C LYS A 446 13.79 23.46 -37.36
N LEU A 447 13.88 22.13 -37.32
CA LEU A 447 12.74 21.23 -36.97
C LEU A 447 12.03 21.69 -35.70
N ARG A 448 12.75 22.15 -34.69
CA ARG A 448 12.23 22.70 -33.45
C ARG A 448 11.32 23.91 -33.66
N GLU A 449 11.71 24.88 -34.50
CA GLU A 449 10.93 26.09 -34.82
C GLU A 449 9.69 25.77 -35.66
N GLN A 450 9.69 24.66 -36.38
CA GLN A 450 8.53 24.17 -37.13
C GLN A 450 7.53 23.41 -36.23
N MET A 451 8.04 22.67 -35.28
CA MET A 451 7.19 21.92 -34.34
C MET A 451 6.55 22.82 -33.27
N TRP A 452 7.24 23.87 -32.83
CA TRP A 452 6.79 24.76 -31.73
C TRP A 452 6.97 26.22 -32.13
N PRO A 453 6.12 26.72 -33.05
CA PRO A 453 6.25 28.09 -33.58
C PRO A 453 6.02 29.18 -32.54
N GLU A 454 5.32 28.85 -31.44
CA GLU A 454 5.07 29.72 -30.28
C GLU A 454 6.35 30.10 -29.54
N GLU A 455 7.41 29.29 -29.59
CA GLU A 455 8.69 29.62 -28.94
C GLU A 455 9.36 30.88 -29.51
N ALA A 456 9.05 31.21 -30.74
CA ALA A 456 9.57 32.40 -31.41
C ALA A 456 8.77 33.69 -31.11
N GLN A 457 7.58 33.56 -30.47
CA GLN A 457 6.63 34.66 -30.22
C GLN A 457 6.24 34.71 -28.76
N LEU A 458 7.01 35.37 -27.92
CA LEU A 458 6.84 35.41 -26.45
C LEU A 458 5.71 36.34 -25.99
N ASP A 459 5.08 37.12 -26.86
CA ASP A 459 4.09 38.13 -26.52
C ASP A 459 2.62 37.64 -26.53
N GLY A 460 2.38 36.36 -26.80
CA GLY A 460 1.05 35.76 -26.89
C GLY A 460 0.24 36.14 -28.14
N ALA A 461 0.77 37.01 -29.02
CA ALA A 461 0.08 37.43 -30.24
C ALA A 461 -0.11 36.28 -31.25
N TRP A 462 0.64 35.20 -31.11
CA TRP A 462 0.49 34.00 -31.94
C TRP A 462 -0.87 33.31 -31.78
N MET A 463 -1.51 33.44 -30.61
CA MET A 463 -2.80 32.81 -30.30
C MET A 463 -3.92 33.20 -31.24
N GLU A 464 -3.94 34.44 -31.68
CA GLU A 464 -5.00 34.93 -32.57
C GLU A 464 -4.86 34.40 -34.02
N ALA A 465 -3.67 34.06 -34.40
CA ALA A 465 -3.33 33.59 -35.76
C ALA A 465 -3.13 32.05 -35.86
N ASP A 466 -3.03 31.35 -34.72
CA ASP A 466 -2.76 29.92 -34.70
C ASP A 466 -4.03 29.09 -35.00
N PRO A 467 -4.05 28.32 -36.08
CA PRO A 467 -5.21 27.50 -36.44
C PRO A 467 -5.53 26.43 -35.42
N ARG A 468 -4.58 25.99 -34.58
CA ARG A 468 -4.80 25.03 -33.51
C ARG A 468 -5.74 25.61 -32.45
N VAL A 469 -5.55 26.88 -32.08
CA VAL A 469 -6.38 27.59 -31.11
C VAL A 469 -7.80 27.76 -31.62
N MET A 470 -7.98 28.16 -32.88
CA MET A 470 -9.29 28.31 -33.52
C MET A 470 -10.05 26.99 -33.60
N TRP A 471 -9.34 25.92 -34.01
CA TRP A 471 -9.90 24.56 -34.06
C TRP A 471 -10.34 24.09 -32.66
N LEU A 472 -9.48 24.32 -31.66
CA LEU A 472 -9.76 23.93 -30.28
C LEU A 472 -11.02 24.62 -29.74
N MET A 473 -11.12 25.92 -29.93
CA MET A 473 -12.30 26.70 -29.52
C MET A 473 -13.60 26.21 -30.19
N GLU A 474 -13.54 25.88 -31.48
CA GLU A 474 -14.67 25.32 -32.21
C GLU A 474 -15.08 23.97 -31.69
N LYS A 475 -14.12 23.04 -31.52
CA LYS A 475 -14.38 21.69 -31.01
C LYS A 475 -14.95 21.68 -29.60
N LEU A 476 -14.43 22.50 -28.70
CA LEU A 476 -14.95 22.62 -27.34
C LEU A 476 -16.37 23.22 -27.26
N ARG A 477 -16.75 24.01 -28.25
CA ARG A 477 -18.11 24.58 -28.33
C ARG A 477 -19.11 23.66 -29.04
N THR A 478 -18.64 22.74 -29.85
CA THR A 478 -19.47 21.84 -30.69
C THR A 478 -19.41 20.40 -30.18
N ASP A 479 -18.50 19.61 -30.71
CA ASP A 479 -18.43 18.16 -30.52
C ASP A 479 -18.09 17.75 -29.08
N LEU A 480 -17.30 18.58 -28.38
CA LEU A 480 -16.81 18.32 -27.02
C LEU A 480 -17.52 19.16 -25.96
N LYS A 481 -18.62 19.83 -26.30
CA LYS A 481 -19.31 20.79 -25.44
C LYS A 481 -19.72 20.24 -24.06
N HIS A 482 -20.06 18.97 -24.00
CA HIS A 482 -20.54 18.32 -22.76
C HIS A 482 -19.59 17.24 -22.25
N LYS A 483 -18.36 17.25 -22.74
CA LYS A 483 -17.36 16.27 -22.38
C LYS A 483 -16.27 16.91 -21.49
N LYS A 484 -15.64 16.08 -20.68
CA LYS A 484 -14.43 16.43 -19.96
C LYS A 484 -13.23 16.14 -20.86
N VAL A 485 -12.44 17.15 -21.15
CA VAL A 485 -11.33 17.07 -22.08
C VAL A 485 -10.02 17.31 -21.35
N LEU A 486 -9.04 16.43 -21.54
CA LEU A 486 -7.66 16.64 -21.11
C LEU A 486 -6.88 17.16 -22.31
N LEU A 487 -6.17 18.28 -22.16
CA LEU A 487 -5.26 18.79 -23.20
C LEU A 487 -3.85 18.81 -22.64
N ILE A 488 -2.92 18.30 -23.43
CA ILE A 488 -1.50 18.35 -23.11
C ILE A 488 -0.81 19.28 -24.11
N ALA A 489 -0.08 20.26 -23.57
CA ALA A 489 0.79 21.16 -24.28
C ALA A 489 2.20 21.07 -23.67
N ARG A 490 3.20 21.49 -24.41
CA ARG A 490 4.60 21.31 -24.05
C ARG A 490 5.06 22.01 -22.77
N SER A 491 4.53 23.21 -22.46
CA SER A 491 5.07 24.04 -21.39
C SER A 491 4.01 24.85 -20.66
N GLY A 492 4.30 25.22 -19.38
CA GLY A 492 3.45 26.07 -18.56
C GLY A 492 3.04 27.39 -19.24
N PRO A 493 3.93 28.18 -19.85
CA PRO A 493 3.58 29.41 -20.57
C PRO A 493 2.56 29.21 -21.69
N VAL A 494 2.61 28.09 -22.43
CA VAL A 494 1.62 27.75 -23.45
C VAL A 494 0.28 27.43 -22.80
N VAL A 495 0.26 26.70 -21.70
CA VAL A 495 -0.94 26.37 -20.91
C VAL A 495 -1.62 27.64 -20.40
N GLU A 496 -0.86 28.58 -19.81
CA GLU A 496 -1.37 29.85 -19.30
C GLU A 496 -1.97 30.71 -20.41
N ALA A 497 -1.29 30.76 -21.57
CA ALA A 497 -1.75 31.51 -22.72
C ALA A 497 -3.05 30.91 -23.31
N LEU A 498 -3.15 29.56 -23.41
CA LEU A 498 -4.36 28.86 -23.83
C LEU A 498 -5.52 29.08 -22.85
N GLU A 499 -5.27 29.03 -21.54
CA GLU A 499 -6.27 29.30 -20.52
C GLU A 499 -6.89 30.68 -20.72
N ASN A 500 -6.06 31.70 -20.83
CA ASN A 500 -6.53 33.08 -21.02
C ASN A 500 -7.45 33.23 -22.25
N VAL A 501 -7.04 32.64 -23.39
CA VAL A 501 -7.86 32.71 -24.60
C VAL A 501 -9.16 31.93 -24.46
N LEU A 502 -9.12 30.70 -23.97
CA LEU A 502 -10.33 29.89 -23.82
C LEU A 502 -11.30 30.49 -22.83
N ARG A 503 -10.83 31.04 -21.73
CA ARG A 503 -11.67 31.70 -20.73
C ARG A 503 -12.24 33.03 -21.19
N LEU A 504 -11.39 33.90 -21.74
CA LEU A 504 -11.81 35.28 -22.09
C LEU A 504 -12.55 35.36 -23.42
N HIS A 505 -12.07 34.63 -24.44
CA HIS A 505 -12.64 34.74 -25.80
C HIS A 505 -13.64 33.62 -26.13
N ALA A 506 -13.54 32.47 -25.50
CA ALA A 506 -14.44 31.36 -25.74
C ALA A 506 -15.51 31.19 -24.63
N GLY A 507 -15.29 31.74 -23.42
CA GLY A 507 -16.19 31.57 -22.28
C GLY A 507 -16.22 30.13 -21.78
N ILE A 508 -15.13 29.36 -21.97
CA ILE A 508 -15.01 27.96 -21.59
C ILE A 508 -14.42 27.90 -20.18
N ARG A 509 -14.97 27.02 -19.35
CA ARG A 509 -14.46 26.79 -18.00
C ARG A 509 -13.21 25.91 -18.12
N THR A 510 -12.10 26.44 -17.67
CA THR A 510 -10.77 25.85 -17.78
C THR A 510 -10.18 25.60 -16.40
N ALA A 511 -9.31 24.60 -16.28
CA ALA A 511 -8.40 24.40 -15.18
C ALA A 511 -6.99 24.21 -15.75
N MET A 512 -5.96 24.57 -15.00
CA MET A 512 -4.56 24.46 -15.41
C MET A 512 -3.79 23.50 -14.51
N PHE A 513 -2.79 22.84 -15.08
CA PHE A 513 -1.90 21.95 -14.37
C PHE A 513 -0.51 21.98 -15.00
N HIS A 514 0.42 22.72 -14.41
CA HIS A 514 1.78 22.88 -14.94
C HIS A 514 2.83 23.03 -13.84
N GLU A 515 4.08 22.98 -14.21
CA GLU A 515 5.26 22.96 -13.33
C GLU A 515 5.37 24.19 -12.41
N GLY A 516 4.89 25.36 -12.85
CA GLY A 516 4.90 26.60 -12.06
C GLY A 516 3.88 26.65 -10.91
N MET A 517 2.95 25.69 -10.83
CA MET A 517 1.92 25.64 -9.79
C MET A 517 2.38 24.86 -8.57
N SER A 518 1.97 25.29 -7.38
CA SER A 518 2.15 24.52 -6.16
C SER A 518 1.30 23.23 -6.16
N LEU A 519 1.67 22.26 -5.33
CA LEU A 519 0.92 21.01 -5.19
C LEU A 519 -0.55 21.23 -4.82
N LEU A 520 -0.81 22.20 -3.95
CA LEU A 520 -2.17 22.54 -3.52
C LEU A 520 -3.00 23.09 -4.69
N GLU A 521 -2.42 23.98 -5.49
CA GLU A 521 -3.10 24.54 -6.67
C GLU A 521 -3.39 23.45 -7.70
N ARG A 522 -2.45 22.52 -7.94
CA ARG A 522 -2.67 21.37 -8.82
C ARG A 522 -3.79 20.46 -8.33
N ASP A 523 -3.87 20.21 -7.03
CA ASP A 523 -4.96 19.42 -6.43
C ASP A 523 -6.30 20.11 -6.55
N GLN A 524 -6.35 21.41 -6.33
CA GLN A 524 -7.57 22.22 -6.52
C GLN A 524 -8.02 22.22 -7.99
N ALA A 525 -7.09 22.38 -8.93
CA ALA A 525 -7.39 22.31 -10.36
C ALA A 525 -7.93 20.94 -10.79
N SER A 526 -7.32 19.86 -10.29
CA SER A 526 -7.77 18.49 -10.54
C SER A 526 -9.16 18.23 -9.95
N ALA A 527 -9.41 18.70 -8.72
CA ALA A 527 -10.72 18.58 -8.07
C ALA A 527 -11.80 19.41 -8.82
N TYR A 528 -11.46 20.62 -9.27
CA TYR A 528 -12.34 21.45 -10.06
C TYR A 528 -12.65 20.82 -11.43
N PHE A 529 -11.68 20.17 -12.06
CA PHE A 529 -11.90 19.44 -13.31
C PHE A 529 -12.75 18.18 -13.09
N ALA A 530 -12.63 17.49 -11.95
CA ALA A 530 -13.43 16.31 -11.65
C ALA A 530 -14.90 16.61 -11.34
N GLU A 531 -15.24 17.85 -10.97
CA GLU A 531 -16.60 18.27 -10.66
C GLU A 531 -17.48 18.26 -11.92
N GLU A 532 -18.56 17.48 -11.91
CA GLU A 532 -19.42 17.26 -13.11
C GLU A 532 -20.28 18.48 -13.44
N SER A 533 -20.88 19.11 -12.44
CA SER A 533 -21.93 20.12 -12.65
C SER A 533 -21.38 21.53 -12.93
N TYR A 534 -20.40 21.93 -12.12
CA TYR A 534 -19.86 23.30 -12.15
C TYR A 534 -18.37 23.35 -12.47
N GLY A 535 -17.74 22.21 -12.63
CA GLY A 535 -16.31 22.07 -12.85
C GLY A 535 -15.84 22.53 -14.24
N ALA A 536 -14.52 22.54 -14.41
CA ALA A 536 -13.91 22.84 -15.69
C ALA A 536 -14.31 21.81 -16.76
N GLN A 537 -14.53 22.29 -17.99
CA GLN A 537 -14.76 21.44 -19.15
C GLN A 537 -13.45 20.84 -19.66
N ILE A 538 -12.38 21.63 -19.60
CA ILE A 538 -11.06 21.23 -20.07
C ILE A 538 -10.01 21.46 -18.98
N LEU A 539 -9.12 20.48 -18.80
CA LEU A 539 -7.90 20.60 -18.03
C LEU A 539 -6.72 20.76 -18.99
N LEU A 540 -6.03 21.89 -18.89
CA LEU A 540 -4.86 22.21 -19.67
C LEU A 540 -3.61 21.82 -18.90
N CYS A 541 -2.88 20.84 -19.40
CA CYS A 541 -1.67 20.33 -18.75
C CYS A 541 -0.42 20.69 -19.56
N SER A 542 0.68 20.99 -18.89
CA SER A 542 2.01 20.84 -19.48
C SER A 542 2.43 19.35 -19.47
N GLU A 543 3.60 19.03 -20.02
CA GLU A 543 4.12 17.64 -20.04
C GLU A 543 4.06 16.95 -18.67
N ILE A 544 4.19 17.67 -17.58
CA ILE A 544 4.04 17.14 -16.21
C ILE A 544 2.64 16.57 -15.93
N GLY A 545 1.64 16.93 -16.71
CA GLY A 545 0.27 16.39 -16.58
C GLY A 545 0.11 14.99 -17.17
N SER A 546 1.09 14.52 -17.95
CA SER A 546 1.10 13.16 -18.49
C SER A 546 1.50 12.11 -17.45
N GLU A 547 2.16 12.53 -16.37
CA GLU A 547 2.66 11.65 -15.34
C GLU A 547 1.82 11.70 -14.05
N GLY A 548 1.47 10.54 -13.56
CA GLY A 548 1.11 10.34 -12.17
C GLY A 548 -0.30 10.76 -11.73
N ARG A 549 -1.20 11.23 -12.61
CA ARG A 549 -2.58 11.58 -12.24
C ARG A 549 -3.61 10.69 -12.93
N ASN A 550 -4.68 10.37 -12.20
CA ASN A 550 -5.74 9.52 -12.70
C ASN A 550 -6.98 10.35 -13.06
N PHE A 551 -7.20 10.56 -14.35
CA PHE A 551 -8.34 11.28 -14.92
C PHE A 551 -9.29 10.33 -15.68
N GLN A 552 -9.57 9.14 -15.15
CA GLN A 552 -10.40 8.10 -15.78
C GLN A 552 -11.81 8.56 -16.22
N PHE A 553 -12.30 9.67 -15.68
CA PHE A 553 -13.57 10.27 -16.07
C PHE A 553 -13.48 11.13 -17.35
N ALA A 554 -12.26 11.45 -17.82
CA ALA A 554 -12.04 12.17 -19.07
C ALA A 554 -11.73 11.17 -20.18
N SER A 555 -12.62 11.09 -21.17
CA SER A 555 -12.50 10.14 -22.28
C SER A 555 -11.86 10.73 -23.53
N ASP A 556 -11.70 12.04 -23.56
CA ASP A 556 -11.21 12.77 -24.72
C ASP A 556 -9.90 13.49 -24.36
N LEU A 557 -8.82 13.13 -25.08
CA LEU A 557 -7.47 13.70 -24.94
C LEU A 557 -7.11 14.47 -26.19
N ILE A 558 -6.57 15.67 -26.03
CA ILE A 558 -6.03 16.49 -27.13
C ILE A 558 -4.55 16.72 -26.88
N LEU A 559 -3.72 16.32 -27.82
CA LEU A 559 -2.32 16.70 -27.89
C LEU A 559 -2.22 17.98 -28.70
N PHE A 560 -1.98 19.10 -28.02
CA PHE A 560 -1.83 20.40 -28.68
C PHE A 560 -0.50 20.50 -29.44
N ASP A 561 0.53 19.94 -28.83
CA ASP A 561 1.88 19.76 -29.38
C ASP A 561 2.25 18.29 -29.36
N LEU A 562 3.14 17.90 -30.25
CA LEU A 562 3.78 16.59 -30.19
C LEU A 562 5.17 16.75 -29.54
N PRO A 563 5.54 15.88 -28.60
CA PRO A 563 6.87 15.89 -28.02
C PRO A 563 7.91 15.50 -29.08
N ALA A 564 9.14 15.99 -28.91
CA ALA A 564 10.26 15.67 -29.82
C ALA A 564 10.67 14.19 -29.71
N ASN A 565 10.49 13.60 -28.55
CA ASN A 565 10.75 12.19 -28.28
C ASN A 565 9.42 11.43 -28.28
N PRO A 566 9.24 10.43 -29.16
CA PRO A 566 8.02 9.60 -29.17
C PRO A 566 7.81 8.83 -27.86
N ASP A 567 8.84 8.58 -27.08
CA ASP A 567 8.75 7.88 -25.80
C ASP A 567 7.92 8.66 -24.75
N VAL A 568 7.86 9.99 -24.89
CA VAL A 568 7.03 10.85 -24.05
C VAL A 568 5.53 10.75 -24.39
N LEU A 569 5.20 10.27 -25.61
CA LEU A 569 3.80 10.04 -26.02
C LEU A 569 3.17 8.79 -25.41
N GLU A 570 3.96 7.81 -25.06
CA GLU A 570 3.45 6.52 -24.59
C GLU A 570 2.79 6.60 -23.20
N PRO A 571 3.28 7.43 -22.24
CA PRO A 571 2.64 7.65 -20.95
C PRO A 571 1.29 8.41 -21.04
N VAL A 572 1.01 9.08 -22.14
CA VAL A 572 -0.19 9.88 -22.39
C VAL A 572 -1.29 9.02 -23.01
#